data_0468c86b3a25100dd3ba2d4d2045eb17
#
_entry.id   0468c86b3a25100dd3ba2d4d2045eb17
#
_cell.length_a   1.000
_cell.length_b   1.000
_cell.length_c   1.000
_cell.angle_alpha   90.00
_cell.angle_beta   90.00
_cell.angle_gamma   90.00
#
_symmetry.space_group_name_H-M   'P 1'
#
loop_
_entity.id
_entity.type
_entity.pdbx_description
1 polymer ?
#
loop_
_entity_poly.entity_id
_entity_poly.type
_entity_poly.pdbx_seq_one_letter_code
_entity_poly.pdbx_strand_id
1 'polypeptide(L)'
;MQKMKLVVVGNGMAGMRVVEELLKIAPHIYDITVFGDEPYTNYNRIMLSPVLANEQTINDIILNTREWYAENNITLYTSARVNKIDRKNRIVYAEDGTSAEYDRLLLSTGSKPFMLPIPGKELEGVIGYRDIKDTNDMIDAAKNINTPL
;
A
#
# COMPACT_ATOMS: atom_id res chain seq x y z
N MET A 1 5.17 31.12 -3.95
CA MET A 1 3.97 30.53 -4.59
C MET A 1 3.41 29.47 -3.66
N GLN A 2 2.12 29.45 -3.40
CA GLN A 2 1.51 28.41 -2.57
C GLN A 2 1.54 27.09 -3.35
N LYS A 3 2.01 26.00 -2.72
CA LYS A 3 2.02 24.69 -3.34
C LYS A 3 0.60 24.15 -3.49
N MET A 4 0.35 23.38 -4.54
CA MET A 4 -0.91 22.65 -4.71
C MET A 4 -0.91 21.38 -3.85
N LYS A 5 -2.06 21.03 -3.30
CA LYS A 5 -2.23 19.80 -2.53
C LYS A 5 -2.44 18.62 -3.46
N LEU A 6 -1.52 17.66 -3.47
CA LEU A 6 -1.68 16.37 -4.16
C LEU A 6 -1.96 15.29 -3.14
N VAL A 7 -3.13 14.65 -3.25
CA VAL A 7 -3.44 13.44 -2.47
C VAL A 7 -3.28 12.22 -3.36
N VAL A 8 -2.56 11.23 -2.87
CA VAL A 8 -2.36 9.91 -3.50
C VAL A 8 -3.07 8.86 -2.66
N VAL A 9 -4.03 8.17 -3.24
CA VAL A 9 -4.74 7.05 -2.60
C VAL A 9 -4.15 5.75 -3.12
N GLY A 10 -3.42 5.07 -2.25
CA GLY A 10 -2.66 3.86 -2.56
C GLY A 10 -1.15 4.10 -2.49
N ASN A 11 -0.50 3.42 -1.53
CA ASN A 11 0.95 3.49 -1.27
C ASN A 11 1.69 2.31 -1.92
N GLY A 12 1.31 1.94 -3.13
CA GLY A 12 1.91 0.84 -3.88
C GLY A 12 2.93 1.31 -4.91
N MET A 13 3.53 0.35 -5.64
CA MET A 13 4.59 0.61 -6.62
C MET A 13 4.19 1.62 -7.69
N ALA A 14 2.96 1.54 -8.23
CA ALA A 14 2.52 2.41 -9.31
C ALA A 14 2.38 3.87 -8.85
N GLY A 15 1.67 4.11 -7.73
CA GLY A 15 1.47 5.45 -7.18
C GLY A 15 2.77 6.09 -6.75
N MET A 16 3.63 5.35 -6.06
CA MET A 16 4.92 5.87 -5.60
C MET A 16 5.89 6.12 -6.75
N ARG A 17 5.84 5.33 -7.83
CA ARG A 17 6.62 5.63 -9.04
C ARG A 17 6.22 6.96 -9.67
N VAL A 18 4.93 7.27 -9.72
CA VAL A 18 4.45 8.59 -10.18
C VAL A 18 4.98 9.71 -9.28
N VAL A 19 4.94 9.52 -7.95
CA VAL A 19 5.46 10.51 -7.00
C VAL A 19 6.97 10.71 -7.17
N GLU A 20 7.75 9.65 -7.31
CA GLU A 20 9.19 9.73 -7.56
C GLU A 20 9.53 10.52 -8.83
N GLU A 21 8.83 10.25 -9.93
CA GLU A 21 9.03 11.00 -11.18
C GLU A 21 8.59 12.46 -11.04
N LEU A 22 7.48 12.71 -10.35
CA LEU A 22 6.99 14.07 -10.09
C LEU A 22 8.01 14.88 -9.27
N LEU A 23 8.63 14.29 -8.26
CA LEU A 23 9.67 14.95 -7.45
C LEU A 23 10.90 15.33 -8.28
N LYS A 24 11.25 14.53 -9.32
CA LYS A 24 12.36 14.83 -10.22
C LYS A 24 12.07 16.02 -11.13
N ILE A 25 10.86 16.08 -11.68
CA ILE A 25 10.51 17.09 -12.70
C ILE A 25 9.90 18.37 -12.10
N ALA A 26 9.29 18.27 -10.91
CA ALA A 26 8.54 19.36 -10.31
C ALA A 26 8.57 19.33 -8.76
N PRO A 27 9.75 19.35 -8.11
CA PRO A 27 9.91 19.09 -6.67
C PRO A 27 9.24 20.12 -5.76
N HIS A 28 8.87 21.30 -6.29
CA HIS A 28 8.36 22.42 -5.49
C HIS A 28 6.88 22.75 -5.75
N ILE A 29 6.20 22.01 -6.64
CA ILE A 29 4.84 22.33 -7.06
C ILE A 29 3.79 21.81 -6.08
N TYR A 30 4.04 20.66 -5.45
CA TYR A 30 3.04 19.98 -4.64
C TYR A 30 3.45 19.79 -3.19
N ASP A 31 2.45 19.93 -2.29
CA ASP A 31 2.45 19.30 -0.97
C ASP A 31 1.77 17.94 -1.11
N ILE A 32 2.51 16.85 -0.86
CA ILE A 32 2.07 15.51 -1.19
C ILE A 32 1.62 14.78 0.08
N THR A 33 0.41 14.23 0.04
CA THR A 33 -0.12 13.35 1.08
C THR A 33 -0.46 11.99 0.47
N VAL A 34 0.02 10.91 1.07
CA VAL A 34 -0.19 9.53 0.63
C VAL A 34 -0.97 8.75 1.68
N PHE A 35 -2.03 8.07 1.23
CA PHE A 35 -2.81 7.14 2.06
C PHE A 35 -2.51 5.71 1.65
N GLY A 36 -2.06 4.89 2.59
CA GLY A 36 -1.83 3.45 2.43
C GLY A 36 -2.77 2.62 3.30
N ASP A 37 -3.34 1.56 2.75
CA ASP A 37 -4.22 0.62 3.44
C ASP A 37 -3.42 -0.30 4.39
N GLU A 38 -2.20 -0.64 4.01
CA GLU A 38 -1.31 -1.51 4.76
C GLU A 38 -0.46 -0.72 5.78
N PRO A 39 0.05 -1.39 6.86
CA PRO A 39 0.90 -0.74 7.86
C PRO A 39 2.34 -0.49 7.39
N TYR A 40 2.65 -0.85 6.16
CA TYR A 40 3.99 -0.79 5.58
C TYR A 40 4.16 0.43 4.65
N THR A 41 5.41 0.86 4.50
CA THR A 41 5.78 1.77 3.41
C THR A 41 5.77 1.02 2.07
N ASN A 42 5.98 1.72 0.95
CA ASN A 42 5.98 1.09 -0.36
C ASN A 42 7.05 -0.01 -0.46
N TYR A 43 6.63 -1.20 -0.88
CA TYR A 43 7.48 -2.37 -1.05
C TYR A 43 7.26 -3.05 -2.39
N ASN A 44 8.23 -3.85 -2.81
CA ASN A 44 8.17 -4.59 -4.05
C ASN A 44 7.34 -5.88 -3.89
N ARG A 45 6.08 -5.85 -4.35
CA ARG A 45 5.17 -7.02 -4.27
C ARG A 45 5.66 -8.23 -5.07
N ILE A 46 6.48 -8.01 -6.11
CA ILE A 46 7.03 -9.11 -6.92
C ILE A 46 7.98 -9.97 -6.06
N MET A 47 8.59 -9.36 -5.04
CA MET A 47 9.54 -10.02 -4.15
C MET A 47 8.90 -10.72 -2.94
N LEU A 48 7.57 -10.82 -2.88
CA LEU A 48 6.89 -11.58 -1.81
C LEU A 48 7.19 -13.09 -1.88
N SER A 49 7.41 -13.65 -3.08
CA SER A 49 7.75 -15.07 -3.21
C SER A 49 9.12 -15.41 -2.62
N PRO A 50 10.21 -14.64 -2.84
CA PRO A 50 11.46 -14.79 -2.08
C PRO A 50 11.28 -14.64 -0.57
N VAL A 51 10.39 -13.76 -0.10
CA VAL A 51 10.08 -13.66 1.35
C VAL A 51 9.40 -14.93 1.85
N LEU A 52 8.42 -15.45 1.10
CA LEU A 52 7.75 -16.72 1.43
C LEU A 52 8.75 -17.89 1.47
N ALA A 53 9.72 -17.91 0.56
CA ALA A 53 10.79 -18.92 0.51
C ALA A 53 11.87 -18.73 1.59
N ASN A 54 11.77 -17.70 2.43
CA ASN A 54 12.76 -17.33 3.44
C ASN A 54 14.15 -16.97 2.86
N GLU A 55 14.19 -16.51 1.62
CA GLU A 55 15.39 -16.04 0.94
C GLU A 55 15.64 -14.55 1.18
N GLN A 56 14.58 -13.79 1.48
CA GLN A 56 14.61 -12.37 1.80
C GLN A 56 13.71 -12.05 3.00
N THR A 57 13.99 -10.92 3.66
CA THR A 57 13.11 -10.36 4.70
C THR A 57 12.17 -9.31 4.12
N ILE A 58 11.13 -8.94 4.87
CA ILE A 58 10.25 -7.83 4.48
C ILE A 58 11.03 -6.52 4.33
N ASN A 59 12.05 -6.29 5.16
CA ASN A 59 12.86 -5.09 5.07
C ASN A 59 13.67 -5.02 3.78
N ASP A 60 14.11 -6.15 3.25
CA ASP A 60 14.89 -6.21 2.00
C ASP A 60 14.08 -5.82 0.76
N ILE A 61 12.77 -5.92 0.84
CA ILE A 61 11.86 -5.60 -0.27
C ILE A 61 11.23 -4.20 -0.20
N ILE A 62 11.53 -3.43 0.85
CA ILE A 62 11.07 -2.03 0.98
C ILE A 62 11.74 -1.17 -0.11
N LEU A 63 10.92 -0.45 -0.87
CA LEU A 63 11.37 0.46 -1.94
C LEU A 63 11.58 1.88 -1.44
N ASN A 64 10.67 2.38 -0.59
CA ASN A 64 10.74 3.71 -0.01
C ASN A 64 10.64 3.58 1.50
N THR A 65 11.70 3.98 2.23
CA THR A 65 11.71 3.97 3.69
C THR A 65 10.92 5.14 4.29
N ARG A 66 10.58 5.09 5.58
CA ARG A 66 9.91 6.22 6.25
C ARG A 66 10.74 7.50 6.18
N GLU A 67 12.06 7.37 6.26
CA GLU A 67 13.01 8.47 6.13
C GLU A 67 12.91 9.11 4.74
N TRP A 68 12.80 8.30 3.68
CA TRP A 68 12.61 8.81 2.33
C TRP A 68 11.35 9.70 2.18
N TYR A 69 10.21 9.29 2.79
CA TYR A 69 9.00 10.14 2.79
C TYR A 69 9.26 11.45 3.54
N ALA A 70 9.91 11.40 4.69
CA ALA A 70 10.21 12.59 5.48
C ALA A 70 11.17 13.55 4.76
N GLU A 71 12.24 13.03 4.17
CA GLU A 71 13.23 13.81 3.40
C GLU A 71 12.61 14.52 2.19
N ASN A 72 11.59 13.91 1.59
CA ASN A 72 10.86 14.50 0.46
C ASN A 72 9.63 15.32 0.90
N ASN A 73 9.45 15.57 2.20
CA ASN A 73 8.32 16.29 2.77
C ASN A 73 6.96 15.72 2.37
N ILE A 74 6.86 14.39 2.29
CA ILE A 74 5.63 13.66 1.99
C ILE A 74 4.95 13.27 3.30
N THR A 75 3.70 13.65 3.48
CA THR A 75 2.88 13.16 4.58
C THR A 75 2.37 11.76 4.23
N LEU A 76 2.79 10.74 4.98
CA LEU A 76 2.36 9.34 4.79
C LEU A 76 1.45 8.90 5.94
N TYR A 77 0.25 8.47 5.59
CA TYR A 77 -0.67 7.75 6.47
C TYR A 77 -0.67 6.26 6.09
N THR A 78 -0.18 5.40 6.97
CA THR A 78 -0.26 3.94 6.86
C THR A 78 -1.44 3.41 7.66
N SER A 79 -1.97 2.23 7.33
CA SER A 79 -3.20 1.67 7.92
C SER A 79 -4.39 2.64 7.85
N ALA A 80 -4.41 3.49 6.84
CA ALA A 80 -5.39 4.55 6.63
C ALA A 80 -6.14 4.30 5.32
N ARG A 81 -7.06 3.34 5.35
CA ARG A 81 -7.86 2.96 4.20
C ARG A 81 -8.84 4.05 3.83
N VAL A 82 -8.72 4.59 2.63
CA VAL A 82 -9.68 5.57 2.11
C VAL A 82 -10.98 4.88 1.73
N ASN A 83 -12.08 5.35 2.27
CA ASN A 83 -13.42 4.82 2.03
C ASN A 83 -14.37 5.83 1.37
N LYS A 84 -14.01 7.13 1.35
CA LYS A 84 -14.84 8.18 0.78
C LYS A 84 -14.01 9.27 0.11
N ILE A 85 -14.49 9.74 -1.03
CA ILE A 85 -13.98 10.92 -1.73
C ILE A 85 -15.14 11.90 -1.94
N ASP A 86 -15.04 13.06 -1.31
CA ASP A 86 -15.95 14.19 -1.55
C ASP A 86 -15.39 15.04 -2.70
N ARG A 87 -15.90 14.81 -3.89
CA ARG A 87 -15.45 15.52 -5.10
C ARG A 87 -15.86 17.00 -5.12
N LYS A 88 -16.97 17.35 -4.43
CA LYS A 88 -17.47 18.73 -4.39
C LYS A 88 -16.57 19.59 -3.51
N ASN A 89 -16.24 19.08 -2.34
CA ASN A 89 -15.38 19.78 -1.37
C ASN A 89 -13.89 19.44 -1.56
N ARG A 90 -13.55 18.49 -2.45
CA ARG A 90 -12.18 18.01 -2.69
C ARG A 90 -11.51 17.50 -1.43
N ILE A 91 -12.17 16.60 -0.73
CA ILE A 91 -11.66 15.98 0.51
C ILE A 91 -11.69 14.47 0.38
N VAL A 92 -10.62 13.82 0.81
CA VAL A 92 -10.51 12.37 0.97
C VAL A 92 -10.68 12.03 2.44
N TYR A 93 -11.42 10.95 2.75
CA TYR A 93 -11.63 10.45 4.10
C TYR A 93 -11.18 9.00 4.20
N ALA A 94 -10.44 8.68 5.26
CA ALA A 94 -10.08 7.32 5.63
C ALA A 94 -11.00 6.77 6.74
N GLU A 95 -11.01 5.45 6.90
CA GLU A 95 -11.84 4.73 7.88
C GLU A 95 -11.50 5.10 9.33
N ASP A 96 -10.25 5.47 9.60
CA ASP A 96 -9.75 5.89 10.91
C ASP A 96 -10.12 7.34 11.30
N GLY A 97 -10.85 8.05 10.42
CA GLY A 97 -11.23 9.46 10.59
C GLY A 97 -10.21 10.46 10.03
N THR A 98 -9.06 10.01 9.55
CA THR A 98 -8.09 10.88 8.89
C THR A 98 -8.67 11.43 7.59
N SER A 99 -8.42 12.70 7.31
CA SER A 99 -8.87 13.34 6.07
C SER A 99 -7.83 14.29 5.51
N ALA A 100 -7.88 14.52 4.19
CA ALA A 100 -7.02 15.49 3.53
C ALA A 100 -7.76 16.18 2.38
N GLU A 101 -7.56 17.48 2.27
CA GLU A 101 -8.01 18.27 1.12
C GLU A 101 -7.05 18.08 -0.06
N TYR A 102 -7.55 18.21 -1.29
CA TYR A 102 -6.72 18.11 -2.48
C TYR A 102 -7.08 19.13 -3.57
N ASP A 103 -6.06 19.58 -4.29
CA ASP A 103 -6.20 20.24 -5.59
C ASP A 103 -6.12 19.24 -6.72
N ARG A 104 -5.33 18.19 -6.52
CA ARG A 104 -5.17 17.04 -7.44
C ARG A 104 -5.26 15.75 -6.66
N LEU A 105 -5.87 14.74 -7.27
CA LEU A 105 -6.05 13.41 -6.68
C LEU A 105 -5.51 12.35 -7.63
N LEU A 106 -4.61 11.51 -7.13
CA LEU A 106 -4.10 10.33 -7.81
C LEU A 106 -4.70 9.09 -7.16
N LEU A 107 -5.41 8.28 -7.94
CA LEU A 107 -5.97 7.01 -7.50
C LEU A 107 -5.08 5.86 -8.02
N SER A 108 -4.41 5.17 -7.11
CA SER A 108 -3.53 4.03 -7.38
C SER A 108 -3.78 2.89 -6.39
N THR A 109 -5.05 2.58 -6.17
CA THR A 109 -5.52 1.67 -5.11
C THR A 109 -5.20 0.19 -5.38
N GLY A 110 -4.70 -0.13 -6.57
CA GLY A 110 -4.35 -1.51 -6.93
C GLY A 110 -5.59 -2.37 -7.18
N SER A 111 -5.45 -3.66 -6.89
CA SER A 111 -6.51 -4.67 -7.07
C SER A 111 -6.57 -5.62 -5.89
N LYS A 112 -7.63 -6.41 -5.80
CA LYS A 112 -7.76 -7.52 -4.85
C LYS A 112 -7.65 -8.85 -5.60
N PRO A 113 -7.17 -9.94 -4.95
CA PRO A 113 -7.23 -11.26 -5.53
C PRO A 113 -8.67 -11.63 -5.88
N PHE A 114 -8.88 -12.19 -7.06
CA PHE A 114 -10.16 -12.75 -7.41
C PHE A 114 -10.26 -14.17 -6.84
N MET A 115 -11.17 -14.36 -5.90
CA MET A 115 -11.48 -15.69 -5.37
C MET A 115 -12.53 -16.35 -6.25
N LEU A 116 -12.17 -17.48 -6.86
CA LEU A 116 -13.09 -18.24 -7.71
C LEU A 116 -14.37 -18.61 -6.96
N PRO A 117 -15.56 -18.45 -7.59
CA PRO A 117 -16.84 -18.77 -6.94
C PRO A 117 -17.11 -20.28 -7.00
N ILE A 118 -16.21 -21.08 -6.41
CA ILE A 118 -16.31 -22.54 -6.33
C ILE A 118 -16.70 -22.97 -4.92
N PRO A 119 -17.35 -24.13 -4.75
CA PRO A 119 -17.62 -24.71 -3.43
C PRO A 119 -16.32 -24.90 -2.65
N GLY A 120 -16.33 -24.53 -1.37
CA GLY A 120 -15.17 -24.68 -0.48
C GLY A 120 -14.24 -23.46 -0.45
N LYS A 121 -14.49 -22.39 -1.21
CA LYS A 121 -13.67 -21.17 -1.17
C LYS A 121 -13.64 -20.46 0.19
N GLU A 122 -14.65 -20.75 1.02
CA GLU A 122 -14.83 -20.22 2.38
C GLU A 122 -14.18 -21.10 3.46
N LEU A 123 -13.61 -22.24 3.09
CA LEU A 123 -12.96 -23.14 4.04
C LEU A 123 -11.69 -22.51 4.61
N GLU A 124 -11.40 -22.84 5.86
CA GLU A 124 -10.17 -22.45 6.53
C GLU A 124 -8.95 -22.93 5.74
N GLY A 125 -7.96 -22.06 5.56
CA GLY A 125 -6.76 -22.33 4.77
C GLY A 125 -6.88 -22.01 3.29
N VAL A 126 -8.08 -21.65 2.78
CA VAL A 126 -8.23 -21.10 1.42
C VAL A 126 -8.02 -19.61 1.47
N ILE A 127 -6.86 -19.15 0.99
CA ILE A 127 -6.43 -17.76 1.05
C ILE A 127 -6.01 -17.23 -0.33
N GLY A 128 -6.08 -15.92 -0.51
CA GLY A 128 -5.42 -15.25 -1.63
C GLY A 128 -3.93 -15.08 -1.35
N TYR A 129 -3.16 -14.73 -2.40
CA TYR A 129 -1.75 -14.40 -2.26
C TYR A 129 -1.46 -13.08 -2.98
N ARG A 130 -1.31 -12.00 -2.21
CA ARG A 130 -1.11 -10.68 -2.79
C ARG A 130 -0.23 -9.74 -1.99
N ASP A 131 -0.25 -9.80 -0.67
CA ASP A 131 0.40 -8.83 0.20
C ASP A 131 1.26 -9.50 1.29
N ILE A 132 1.88 -8.67 2.13
CA ILE A 132 2.73 -9.14 3.24
C ILE A 132 1.90 -9.94 4.25
N LYS A 133 0.64 -9.55 4.50
CA LYS A 133 -0.23 -10.30 5.42
C LYS A 133 -0.48 -11.70 4.91
N ASP A 134 -0.86 -11.84 3.64
CA ASP A 134 -1.07 -13.15 3.01
C ASP A 134 0.19 -14.03 3.09
N THR A 135 1.37 -13.42 2.84
CA THR A 135 2.66 -14.10 2.94
C THR A 135 2.95 -14.61 4.36
N ASN A 136 2.70 -13.77 5.37
CA ASN A 136 2.88 -14.16 6.76
C ASN A 136 1.88 -15.25 7.19
N ASP A 137 0.62 -15.14 6.77
CA ASP A 137 -0.40 -16.15 7.04
C ASP A 137 0.01 -17.52 6.47
N MET A 138 0.60 -17.55 5.27
CA MET A 138 1.14 -18.79 4.67
C MET A 138 2.34 -19.32 5.45
N ILE A 139 3.28 -18.49 5.84
CA ILE A 139 4.44 -18.88 6.64
C ILE A 139 4.01 -19.49 7.97
N ASP A 140 3.06 -18.84 8.63
CA ASP A 140 2.56 -19.30 9.95
C ASP A 140 1.75 -20.60 9.82
N ALA A 141 0.95 -20.74 8.76
CA ALA A 141 0.26 -21.99 8.47
C ALA A 141 1.26 -23.15 8.26
N ALA A 142 2.34 -22.92 7.51
CA ALA A 142 3.37 -23.94 7.27
C ALA A 142 4.09 -24.38 8.54
N LYS A 143 4.31 -23.48 9.52
CA LYS A 143 4.92 -23.81 10.82
C LYS A 143 4.00 -24.66 11.71
N ASN A 144 2.68 -24.49 11.57
CA ASN A 144 1.68 -25.11 12.43
C ASN A 144 1.17 -26.45 11.88
N ILE A 145 1.57 -26.86 10.68
CA ILE A 145 1.19 -28.17 10.13
C ILE A 145 2.10 -29.24 10.71
N ASN A 146 1.63 -29.89 11.80
CA ASN A 146 2.16 -31.16 12.31
C ASN A 146 1.61 -32.34 11.48
N THR A 147 1.83 -32.36 10.18
CA THR A 147 1.52 -33.53 9.37
C THR A 147 2.82 -34.29 9.14
N PRO A 148 3.00 -35.51 9.71
CA PRO A 148 4.08 -36.38 9.27
C PRO A 148 3.86 -36.72 7.79
N LEU A 149 4.87 -36.50 6.97
CA LEU A 149 4.94 -37.03 5.60
C LEU A 149 4.98 -38.53 5.62
#